data_e4b6e3841a7ddd1b3867a658d7bf6070
#
_entry.id   e4b6e3841a7ddd1b3867a658d7bf6070
#
_cell.length_a   1.000
_cell.length_b   1.000
_cell.length_c   1.000
_cell.angle_alpha   90.00
_cell.angle_beta   90.00
_cell.angle_gamma   90.00
#
_symmetry.space_group_name_H-M   'P 1'
#
loop_
_entity.id
_entity.type
_entity.pdbx_description
1 polymer ?
#
loop_
_entity_poly.entity_id
_entity_poly.type
_entity_poly.pdbx_seq_one_letter_code
_entity_poly.pdbx_strand_id
1 'polypeptide(L)'
;MLQFLKKFIIKNHLALVICFFAIAGFVAAFTLTIDKINILKNPDQTLSCNINVLLNCGVVMKSEYAEAFGIPLSLLGVAGYPSALLTGLVLIEKRKISPLLTWLTTIPPFLAFALSSWFMYVSAYLIGVFCPWCLLSALSSTCIFFAMLLIHFQENNFGLPEGLASYFQRKVRGGWHIPVITLFFLIVIFAVSYPFWIYSI
;
A
#
# COMPACT_ATOMS: atom_id res chain seq x y z
N MET A 1 -21.96 -7.63 24.68
CA MET A 1 -20.68 -7.93 24.01
C MET A 1 -20.74 -7.61 22.52
N LEU A 2 -21.69 -8.17 21.76
CA LEU A 2 -21.81 -7.95 20.30
C LEU A 2 -22.02 -6.47 19.90
N GLN A 3 -22.86 -5.74 20.60
CA GLN A 3 -23.10 -4.31 20.33
C GLN A 3 -21.87 -3.43 20.60
N PHE A 4 -21.08 -3.77 21.62
CA PHE A 4 -19.83 -3.09 21.94
C PHE A 4 -18.80 -3.31 20.83
N LEU A 5 -18.62 -4.56 20.37
CA LEU A 5 -17.73 -4.90 19.26
C LEU A 5 -18.14 -4.19 17.97
N LYS A 6 -19.45 -4.17 17.65
CA LYS A 6 -19.96 -3.48 16.46
C LYS A 6 -19.66 -1.97 16.50
N LYS A 7 -19.88 -1.33 17.65
CA LYS A 7 -19.58 0.09 17.85
C LYS A 7 -18.09 0.39 17.75
N PHE A 8 -17.25 -0.49 18.33
CA PHE A 8 -15.79 -0.38 18.24
C PHE A 8 -15.29 -0.50 16.80
N ILE A 9 -15.76 -1.51 16.05
CA ILE A 9 -15.39 -1.73 14.65
C ILE A 9 -15.82 -0.53 13.78
N ILE A 10 -17.08 -0.07 13.93
CA ILE A 10 -17.58 1.07 13.15
C ILE A 10 -16.77 2.34 13.44
N LYS A 11 -16.36 2.55 14.69
CA LYS A 11 -15.55 3.72 15.09
C LYS A 11 -14.13 3.65 14.51
N ASN A 12 -13.52 2.47 14.51
CA ASN A 12 -12.09 2.30 14.22
C ASN A 12 -11.81 1.61 12.88
N HIS A 13 -12.80 1.46 12.00
CA HIS A 13 -12.68 0.69 10.76
C HIS A 13 -11.45 1.08 9.91
N LEU A 14 -11.15 2.37 9.76
CA LEU A 14 -9.99 2.83 8.98
C LEU A 14 -8.66 2.43 9.64
N ALA A 15 -8.54 2.55 10.96
CA ALA A 15 -7.34 2.13 11.68
C ALA A 15 -7.16 0.60 11.64
N LEU A 16 -8.27 -0.17 11.69
CA LEU A 16 -8.25 -1.62 11.50
C LEU A 16 -7.83 -2.01 10.08
N VAL A 17 -8.26 -1.26 9.06
CA VAL A 17 -7.80 -1.42 7.67
C VAL A 17 -6.28 -1.20 7.59
N ILE A 18 -5.74 -0.17 8.23
CA ILE A 18 -4.29 0.07 8.29
C ILE A 18 -3.58 -1.15 8.91
N CYS A 19 -4.04 -1.65 10.06
CA CYS A 19 -3.43 -2.80 10.71
C CYS A 19 -3.48 -4.06 9.85
N PHE A 20 -4.61 -4.35 9.22
CA PHE A 20 -4.78 -5.51 8.35
C PHE A 20 -3.82 -5.46 7.16
N PHE A 21 -3.80 -4.35 6.42
CA PHE A 21 -2.93 -4.20 5.26
C PHE A 21 -1.45 -4.05 5.64
N ALA A 22 -1.13 -3.54 6.82
CA ALA A 22 0.25 -3.53 7.32
C ALA A 22 0.78 -4.96 7.56
N ILE A 23 -0.04 -5.85 8.12
CA ILE A 23 0.31 -7.27 8.29
C ILE A 23 0.43 -7.96 6.93
N ALA A 24 -0.54 -7.79 6.02
CA ALA A 24 -0.52 -8.39 4.69
C ALA A 24 0.68 -7.92 3.87
N GLY A 25 0.97 -6.61 3.88
CA GLY A 25 2.12 -6.01 3.21
C GLY A 25 3.45 -6.48 3.81
N PHE A 26 3.53 -6.63 5.13
CA PHE A 26 4.71 -7.18 5.79
C PHE A 26 4.99 -8.61 5.34
N VAL A 27 3.99 -9.49 5.33
CA VAL A 27 4.13 -10.87 4.84
C VAL A 27 4.63 -10.87 3.39
N ALA A 28 4.05 -10.04 2.52
CA ALA A 28 4.49 -9.92 1.14
C ALA A 28 5.95 -9.46 1.02
N ALA A 29 6.32 -8.39 1.71
CA ALA A 29 7.68 -7.84 1.68
C ALA A 29 8.71 -8.81 2.28
N PHE A 30 8.36 -9.51 3.35
CA PHE A 30 9.23 -10.50 3.99
C PHE A 30 9.46 -11.70 3.07
N THR A 31 8.41 -12.23 2.43
CA THR A 31 8.52 -13.32 1.45
C THR A 31 9.40 -12.90 0.27
N LEU A 32 9.17 -11.69 -0.30
CA LEU A 32 10.01 -11.16 -1.38
C LEU A 32 11.48 -11.00 -0.98
N THR A 33 11.75 -10.65 0.26
CA THR A 33 13.13 -10.51 0.76
C THR A 33 13.82 -11.88 0.85
N ILE A 34 13.12 -12.90 1.36
CA ILE A 34 13.63 -14.29 1.40
C ILE A 34 13.89 -14.78 -0.02
N ASP A 35 12.94 -14.60 -0.92
CA ASP A 35 13.06 -15.01 -2.32
C ASP A 35 14.23 -14.32 -3.02
N LYS A 36 14.45 -13.02 -2.77
CA LYS A 36 15.61 -12.28 -3.30
C LYS A 36 16.93 -12.84 -2.79
N ILE A 37 17.03 -13.16 -1.49
CA ILE A 37 18.23 -13.77 -0.89
C ILE A 37 18.48 -15.16 -1.51
N ASN A 38 17.43 -15.94 -1.76
CA ASN A 38 17.55 -17.26 -2.37
C ASN A 38 18.04 -17.17 -3.81
N ILE A 39 17.53 -16.23 -4.62
CA ILE A 39 18.00 -15.98 -5.99
C ILE A 39 19.49 -15.55 -5.99
N LEU A 40 19.90 -14.73 -5.04
CA LEU A 40 21.31 -14.31 -4.94
C LEU A 40 22.24 -15.47 -4.59
N LYS A 41 21.78 -16.47 -3.83
CA LYS A 41 22.55 -17.68 -3.50
C LYS A 41 22.54 -18.71 -4.64
N ASN A 42 21.40 -18.89 -5.28
CA ASN A 42 21.19 -19.86 -6.36
C ASN A 42 20.37 -19.22 -7.50
N PRO A 43 21.04 -18.65 -8.53
CA PRO A 43 20.38 -17.92 -9.61
C PRO A 43 19.40 -18.74 -10.45
N ASP A 44 19.54 -20.07 -10.48
CA ASP A 44 18.72 -21.00 -11.24
C ASP A 44 17.53 -21.54 -10.45
N GLN A 45 17.36 -21.14 -9.19
CA GLN A 45 16.26 -21.60 -8.36
C GLN A 45 14.92 -21.11 -8.92
N THR A 46 13.96 -22.01 -9.08
CA THR A 46 12.57 -21.68 -9.39
C THR A 46 11.85 -21.27 -8.11
N LEU A 47 11.17 -20.11 -8.15
CA LEU A 47 10.38 -19.60 -7.04
C LEU A 47 8.96 -20.16 -7.05
N SER A 48 8.37 -20.32 -5.87
CA SER A 48 6.98 -20.81 -5.72
C SER A 48 5.93 -19.87 -6.34
N CYS A 49 6.27 -18.60 -6.54
CA CYS A 49 5.40 -17.60 -7.16
C CYS A 49 5.58 -17.46 -8.69
N ASN A 50 6.34 -18.36 -9.33
CA ASN A 50 6.41 -18.47 -10.78
C ASN A 50 5.25 -19.36 -11.26
N ILE A 51 4.07 -18.75 -11.46
CA ILE A 51 2.83 -19.47 -11.76
C ILE A 51 2.69 -19.69 -13.26
N ASN A 52 2.95 -18.65 -14.05
CA ASN A 52 2.87 -18.68 -15.51
C ASN A 52 3.75 -17.58 -16.15
N VAL A 53 3.68 -17.41 -17.46
CA VAL A 53 4.49 -16.43 -18.22
C VAL A 53 4.21 -14.98 -17.77
N LEU A 54 2.96 -14.66 -17.35
CA LEU A 54 2.55 -13.32 -16.94
C LEU A 54 2.72 -13.08 -15.42
N LEU A 55 2.72 -14.17 -14.63
CA LEU A 55 2.87 -14.12 -13.17
C LEU A 55 4.17 -14.84 -12.79
N ASN A 56 5.26 -14.09 -12.72
CA ASN A 56 6.59 -14.61 -12.48
C ASN A 56 7.44 -13.68 -11.62
N CYS A 57 7.60 -14.04 -10.34
CA CYS A 57 8.40 -13.25 -9.41
C CYS A 57 9.89 -13.23 -9.78
N GLY A 58 10.41 -14.32 -10.33
CA GLY A 58 11.83 -14.47 -10.64
C GLY A 58 12.29 -13.44 -11.67
N VAL A 59 11.50 -13.21 -12.71
CA VAL A 59 11.78 -12.19 -13.74
C VAL A 59 11.77 -10.80 -13.14
N VAL A 60 10.75 -10.49 -12.35
CA VAL A 60 10.60 -9.17 -11.72
C VAL A 60 11.74 -8.90 -10.72
N MET A 61 12.12 -9.89 -9.90
CA MET A 61 13.18 -9.73 -8.90
C MET A 61 14.61 -9.66 -9.48
N LYS A 62 14.82 -10.23 -10.68
CA LYS A 62 16.10 -10.13 -11.39
C LYS A 62 16.24 -8.83 -12.18
N SER A 63 15.15 -8.06 -12.33
CA SER A 63 15.20 -6.78 -13.04
C SER A 63 15.98 -5.73 -12.24
N GLU A 64 16.62 -4.81 -12.95
CA GLU A 64 17.33 -3.66 -12.35
C GLU A 64 16.41 -2.76 -11.51
N TYR A 65 15.11 -2.79 -11.81
CA TYR A 65 14.08 -2.00 -11.11
C TYR A 65 13.70 -2.56 -9.73
N ALA A 66 14.10 -3.80 -9.41
CA ALA A 66 13.81 -4.41 -8.11
C ALA A 66 14.67 -3.86 -6.97
N GLU A 67 15.64 -3.01 -7.29
CA GLU A 67 16.56 -2.39 -6.34
C GLU A 67 16.52 -0.87 -6.44
N ALA A 68 16.59 -0.20 -5.29
CA ALA A 68 16.77 1.24 -5.20
C ALA A 68 18.05 1.52 -4.41
N PHE A 69 18.98 2.27 -4.99
CA PHE A 69 20.27 2.58 -4.36
C PHE A 69 21.09 1.34 -3.92
N GLY A 70 20.98 0.23 -4.66
CA GLY A 70 21.63 -1.04 -4.31
C GLY A 70 20.98 -1.81 -3.16
N ILE A 71 19.79 -1.39 -2.71
CA ILE A 71 19.02 -2.05 -1.67
C ILE A 71 17.73 -2.63 -2.31
N PRO A 72 17.43 -3.92 -2.09
CA PRO A 72 16.17 -4.49 -2.53
C PRO A 72 14.96 -3.71 -1.99
N LEU A 73 14.03 -3.31 -2.87
CA LEU A 73 12.82 -2.56 -2.49
C LEU A 73 11.99 -3.28 -1.41
N SER A 74 12.04 -4.61 -1.38
CA SER A 74 11.35 -5.42 -0.37
C SER A 74 11.84 -5.13 1.06
N LEU A 75 13.12 -4.80 1.26
CA LEU A 75 13.65 -4.45 2.58
C LEU A 75 13.04 -3.15 3.13
N LEU A 76 12.76 -2.18 2.26
CA LEU A 76 12.04 -0.97 2.65
C LEU A 76 10.63 -1.32 3.15
N GLY A 77 9.98 -2.30 2.52
CA GLY A 77 8.70 -2.83 2.98
C GLY A 77 8.79 -3.52 4.34
N VAL A 78 9.81 -4.35 4.57
CA VAL A 78 10.03 -5.03 5.87
C VAL A 78 10.20 -4.02 7.01
N ALA A 79 10.81 -2.87 6.78
CA ALA A 79 10.94 -1.80 7.78
C ALA A 79 9.66 -0.94 7.86
N GLY A 80 9.03 -0.64 6.73
CA GLY A 80 7.89 0.28 6.63
C GLY A 80 6.58 -0.27 7.17
N TYR A 81 6.23 -1.52 6.87
CA TYR A 81 4.95 -2.10 7.32
C TYR A 81 4.81 -2.23 8.83
N PRO A 82 5.83 -2.64 9.62
CA PRO A 82 5.73 -2.61 11.07
C PRO A 82 5.51 -1.21 11.64
N SER A 83 6.13 -0.18 11.06
CA SER A 83 5.90 1.21 11.48
C SER A 83 4.46 1.67 11.16
N ALA A 84 3.91 1.26 10.03
CA ALA A 84 2.51 1.51 9.68
C ALA A 84 1.54 0.77 10.63
N LEU A 85 1.87 -0.47 11.03
CA LEU A 85 1.10 -1.23 12.01
C LEU A 85 1.05 -0.51 13.36
N LEU A 86 2.22 -0.08 13.88
CA LEU A 86 2.30 0.67 15.12
C LEU A 86 1.49 1.97 15.05
N THR A 87 1.57 2.69 13.93
CA THR A 87 0.75 3.89 13.70
C THR A 87 -0.74 3.57 13.71
N GLY A 88 -1.16 2.48 13.06
CA GLY A 88 -2.55 2.02 13.07
C GLY A 88 -3.05 1.73 14.49
N LEU A 89 -2.25 1.05 15.31
CA LEU A 89 -2.56 0.77 16.70
C LEU A 89 -2.70 2.05 17.56
N VAL A 90 -1.80 3.02 17.37
CA VAL A 90 -1.89 4.33 18.05
C VAL A 90 -3.16 5.06 17.62
N LEU A 91 -3.55 5.02 16.35
CA LEU A 91 -4.76 5.67 15.85
C LEU A 91 -6.06 5.00 16.33
N ILE A 92 -6.03 3.72 16.72
CA ILE A 92 -7.15 3.07 17.39
C ILE A 92 -7.40 3.72 18.79
N GLU A 93 -6.33 3.97 19.50
CA GLU A 93 -6.40 4.54 20.86
C GLU A 93 -6.58 6.06 20.84
N LYS A 94 -5.73 6.76 20.08
CA LYS A 94 -5.70 8.23 19.98
C LYS A 94 -5.82 8.68 18.52
N ARG A 95 -7.01 9.01 18.07
CA ARG A 95 -7.23 9.49 16.69
C ARG A 95 -6.68 10.89 16.44
N LYS A 96 -6.64 11.74 17.48
CA LYS A 96 -6.11 13.09 17.38
C LYS A 96 -4.66 13.10 17.86
N ILE A 97 -3.76 13.42 16.94
CA ILE A 97 -2.31 13.51 17.17
C ILE A 97 -1.81 14.91 16.79
N SER A 98 -0.58 15.25 17.21
CA SER A 98 0.01 16.54 16.88
C SER A 98 0.29 16.68 15.38
N PRO A 99 0.30 17.91 14.82
CA PRO A 99 0.58 18.12 13.38
C PRO A 99 1.94 17.56 12.96
N LEU A 100 2.97 17.69 13.80
CA LEU A 100 4.29 17.12 13.51
C LEU A 100 4.22 15.60 13.35
N LEU A 101 3.56 14.92 14.29
CA LEU A 101 3.41 13.46 14.22
C LEU A 101 2.54 13.05 13.04
N THR A 102 1.56 13.87 12.66
CA THR A 102 0.73 13.66 11.45
C THR A 102 1.59 13.63 10.19
N TRP A 103 2.49 14.58 10.02
CA TRP A 103 3.39 14.58 8.86
C TRP A 103 4.37 13.40 8.88
N LEU A 104 4.96 13.09 10.04
CA LEU A 104 5.87 11.95 10.20
C LEU A 104 5.19 10.60 9.89
N THR A 105 3.90 10.47 10.16
CA THR A 105 3.15 9.25 9.88
C THR A 105 2.54 9.22 8.49
N THR A 106 2.40 10.35 7.80
CA THR A 106 1.80 10.44 6.46
C THR A 106 2.83 10.33 5.34
N ILE A 107 4.02 10.94 5.52
CA ILE A 107 5.06 10.96 4.48
C ILE A 107 5.56 9.55 4.10
N PRO A 108 5.92 8.65 5.02
CA PRO A 108 6.39 7.32 4.65
C PRO A 108 5.35 6.49 3.86
N PRO A 109 4.07 6.40 4.25
CA PRO A 109 3.05 5.73 3.45
C PRO A 109 2.83 6.39 2.07
N PHE A 110 2.93 7.71 1.96
CA PHE A 110 2.89 8.40 0.67
C PHE A 110 4.05 7.97 -0.24
N LEU A 111 5.27 7.94 0.27
CA LEU A 111 6.43 7.48 -0.48
C LEU A 111 6.30 6.00 -0.88
N ALA A 112 5.83 5.14 0.02
CA ALA A 112 5.56 3.74 -0.27
C ALA A 112 4.51 3.58 -1.37
N PHE A 113 3.43 4.37 -1.34
CA PHE A 113 2.40 4.42 -2.38
C PHE A 113 2.98 4.88 -3.72
N ALA A 114 3.77 5.95 -3.74
CA ALA A 114 4.38 6.50 -4.96
C ALA A 114 5.37 5.49 -5.59
N LEU A 115 6.24 4.89 -4.79
CA LEU A 115 7.20 3.87 -5.23
C LEU A 115 6.49 2.62 -5.76
N SER A 116 5.47 2.11 -5.07
CA SER A 116 4.73 0.95 -5.54
C SER A 116 3.93 1.24 -6.81
N SER A 117 3.38 2.44 -6.96
CA SER A 117 2.68 2.84 -8.19
C SER A 117 3.64 2.92 -9.38
N TRP A 118 4.81 3.51 -9.16
CA TRP A 118 5.88 3.53 -10.17
C TRP A 118 6.34 2.12 -10.53
N PHE A 119 6.54 1.24 -9.55
CA PHE A 119 6.96 -0.13 -9.79
C PHE A 119 5.88 -0.95 -10.53
N MET A 120 4.59 -0.70 -10.27
CA MET A 120 3.49 -1.30 -11.05
C MET A 120 3.51 -0.86 -12.52
N TYR A 121 3.79 0.43 -12.76
CA TYR A 121 3.99 0.92 -14.13
C TYR A 121 5.16 0.21 -14.81
N VAL A 122 6.31 0.10 -14.16
CA VAL A 122 7.48 -0.61 -14.69
C VAL A 122 7.16 -2.07 -14.99
N SER A 123 6.49 -2.77 -14.07
CA SER A 123 6.06 -4.17 -14.26
C SER A 123 5.14 -4.33 -15.47
N ALA A 124 4.20 -3.40 -15.69
CA ALA A 124 3.23 -3.48 -16.77
C ALA A 124 3.82 -3.14 -18.14
N TYR A 125 4.65 -2.08 -18.21
CA TYR A 125 5.05 -1.49 -19.49
C TYR A 125 6.50 -1.79 -19.89
N LEU A 126 7.39 -2.04 -18.94
CA LEU A 126 8.81 -2.30 -19.23
C LEU A 126 9.19 -3.76 -19.08
N ILE A 127 8.66 -4.45 -18.06
CA ILE A 127 8.97 -5.87 -17.82
C ILE A 127 7.96 -6.79 -18.53
N GLY A 128 6.67 -6.39 -18.57
CA GLY A 128 5.59 -7.19 -19.15
C GLY A 128 5.15 -8.38 -18.28
N VAL A 129 5.61 -8.43 -17.00
CA VAL A 129 5.36 -9.54 -16.08
C VAL A 129 5.01 -8.98 -14.71
N PHE A 130 4.09 -9.64 -14.00
CA PHE A 130 3.71 -9.28 -12.63
C PHE A 130 4.22 -10.29 -11.60
N CYS A 131 4.46 -9.80 -10.41
CA CYS A 131 4.73 -10.60 -9.23
C CYS A 131 3.51 -10.53 -8.29
N PRO A 132 2.87 -11.66 -7.90
CA PRO A 132 1.72 -11.65 -6.98
C PRO A 132 1.99 -10.96 -5.65
N TRP A 133 3.18 -11.17 -5.07
CA TRP A 133 3.59 -10.53 -3.82
C TRP A 133 3.81 -9.02 -3.99
N CYS A 134 4.30 -8.58 -5.15
CA CYS A 134 4.43 -7.15 -5.45
C CYS A 134 3.06 -6.49 -5.60
N LEU A 135 2.08 -7.17 -6.21
CA LEU A 135 0.70 -6.70 -6.29
C LEU A 135 0.08 -6.56 -4.90
N LEU A 136 0.26 -7.56 -4.03
CA LEU A 136 -0.23 -7.50 -2.65
C LEU A 136 0.41 -6.36 -1.87
N SER A 137 1.73 -6.15 -2.02
CA SER A 137 2.45 -5.04 -1.40
C SER A 137 1.95 -3.68 -1.91
N ALA A 138 1.75 -3.52 -3.22
CA ALA A 138 1.22 -2.29 -3.82
C ALA A 138 -0.21 -1.99 -3.37
N LEU A 139 -1.07 -2.99 -3.30
CA LEU A 139 -2.42 -2.86 -2.76
C LEU A 139 -2.37 -2.42 -1.28
N SER A 140 -1.51 -3.06 -0.49
CA SER A 140 -1.37 -2.77 0.94
C SER A 140 -0.90 -1.34 1.18
N SER A 141 0.15 -0.88 0.49
CA SER A 141 0.65 0.49 0.62
C SER A 141 -0.39 1.53 0.20
N THR A 142 -1.16 1.26 -0.86
CA THR A 142 -2.25 2.12 -1.34
C THR A 142 -3.36 2.22 -0.29
N CYS A 143 -3.83 1.09 0.24
CA CYS A 143 -4.89 1.08 1.25
C CYS A 143 -4.45 1.76 2.55
N ILE A 144 -3.20 1.54 3.01
CA ILE A 144 -2.64 2.20 4.19
C ILE A 144 -2.60 3.72 3.99
N PHE A 145 -2.06 4.19 2.87
CA PHE A 145 -1.95 5.62 2.58
C PHE A 145 -3.32 6.32 2.58
N PHE A 146 -4.30 5.78 1.83
CA PHE A 146 -5.63 6.39 1.78
C PHE A 146 -6.37 6.32 3.12
N ALA A 147 -6.29 5.20 3.84
CA ALA A 147 -6.93 5.07 5.15
C ALA A 147 -6.34 6.07 6.16
N MET A 148 -5.01 6.24 6.16
CA MET A 148 -4.31 7.19 7.03
C MET A 148 -4.68 8.64 6.69
N LEU A 149 -4.68 8.98 5.40
CA LEU A 149 -5.07 10.31 4.91
C LEU A 149 -6.49 10.66 5.32
N LEU A 150 -7.44 9.71 5.20
CA LEU A 150 -8.83 9.89 5.60
C LEU A 150 -8.96 10.14 7.11
N ILE A 151 -8.24 9.40 7.96
CA ILE A 151 -8.25 9.62 9.42
C ILE A 151 -7.75 11.04 9.74
N HIS A 152 -6.64 11.46 9.13
CA HIS A 152 -6.06 12.77 9.39
C HIS A 152 -6.95 13.92 8.94
N PHE A 153 -7.68 13.78 7.83
CA PHE A 153 -8.67 14.76 7.41
C PHE A 153 -9.92 14.76 8.32
N GLN A 154 -10.38 13.59 8.78
CA GLN A 154 -11.54 13.49 9.68
C GLN A 154 -11.30 14.19 11.01
N GLU A 155 -10.09 14.06 11.57
CA GLU A 155 -9.74 14.59 12.89
C GLU A 155 -9.04 15.97 12.84
N ASN A 156 -8.86 16.53 11.63
CA ASN A 156 -8.07 17.76 11.40
C ASN A 156 -6.68 17.72 12.04
N ASN A 157 -5.99 16.59 11.90
CA ASN A 157 -4.66 16.41 12.48
C ASN A 157 -3.59 17.28 11.78
N PHE A 158 -3.86 17.72 10.55
CA PHE A 158 -2.98 18.65 9.81
C PHE A 158 -3.02 20.09 10.34
N GLY A 159 -3.96 20.43 11.26
CA GLY A 159 -4.11 21.78 11.77
C GLY A 159 -4.60 22.79 10.73
N LEU A 160 -5.45 22.36 9.80
CA LEU A 160 -6.01 23.23 8.76
C LEU A 160 -6.95 24.30 9.37
N PRO A 161 -7.04 25.49 8.72
CA PRO A 161 -8.02 26.51 9.12
C PRO A 161 -9.44 25.93 9.15
N GLU A 162 -10.27 26.39 10.09
CA GLU A 162 -11.61 25.83 10.36
C GLU A 162 -12.50 25.72 9.11
N GLY A 163 -12.46 26.70 8.21
CA GLY A 163 -13.22 26.67 6.97
C GLY A 163 -12.83 25.51 6.06
N LEU A 164 -11.54 25.27 5.88
CA LEU A 164 -11.02 24.19 5.04
C LEU A 164 -11.19 22.82 5.72
N ALA A 165 -10.94 22.75 7.02
CA ALA A 165 -11.12 21.52 7.79
C ALA A 165 -12.59 21.05 7.76
N SER A 166 -13.55 21.95 7.97
CA SER A 166 -14.98 21.63 7.93
C SER A 166 -15.44 21.17 6.54
N TYR A 167 -14.88 21.74 5.46
CA TYR A 167 -15.16 21.29 4.10
C TYR A 167 -14.70 19.82 3.87
N PHE A 168 -13.45 19.49 4.20
CA PHE A 168 -12.94 18.13 4.05
C PHE A 168 -13.67 17.13 4.96
N GLN A 169 -13.92 17.48 6.22
CA GLN A 169 -14.66 16.64 7.15
C GLN A 169 -16.07 16.33 6.64
N ARG A 170 -16.77 17.33 6.10
CA ARG A 170 -18.12 17.15 5.52
C ARG A 170 -18.07 16.22 4.29
N LYS A 171 -17.09 16.41 3.40
CA LYS A 171 -16.91 15.55 2.22
C LYS A 171 -16.58 14.11 2.60
N VAL A 172 -15.68 13.90 3.56
CA VAL A 172 -15.32 12.55 4.01
C VAL A 172 -16.49 11.88 4.74
N ARG A 173 -17.21 12.57 5.62
CA ARG A 173 -18.42 12.04 6.29
C ARG A 173 -19.56 11.76 5.30
N GLY A 174 -19.68 12.54 4.23
CA GLY A 174 -20.63 12.33 3.16
C GLY A 174 -20.30 11.16 2.21
N GLY A 175 -19.21 10.43 2.45
CA GLY A 175 -18.84 9.25 1.66
C GLY A 175 -18.21 9.56 0.28
N TRP A 176 -17.89 10.81 -0.02
CA TRP A 176 -17.30 11.21 -1.30
C TRP A 176 -15.95 10.54 -1.59
N HIS A 177 -15.25 10.08 -0.56
CA HIS A 177 -14.01 9.33 -0.71
C HIS A 177 -14.23 7.97 -1.37
N ILE A 178 -15.40 7.33 -1.19
CA ILE A 178 -15.69 6.01 -1.76
C ILE A 178 -15.63 6.03 -3.30
N PRO A 179 -16.44 6.87 -4.01
CA PRO A 179 -16.38 6.91 -5.47
C PRO A 179 -15.02 7.38 -6.00
N VAL A 180 -14.31 8.27 -5.30
CA VAL A 180 -12.97 8.73 -5.71
C VAL A 180 -11.96 7.59 -5.63
N ILE A 181 -11.91 6.85 -4.53
CA ILE A 181 -11.02 5.70 -4.37
C ILE A 181 -11.40 4.58 -5.36
N THR A 182 -12.70 4.31 -5.56
CA THR A 182 -13.17 3.32 -6.53
C THR A 182 -12.74 3.69 -7.95
N LEU A 183 -12.93 4.96 -8.35
CA LEU A 183 -12.50 5.44 -9.66
C LEU A 183 -10.99 5.33 -9.82
N PHE A 184 -10.21 5.68 -8.79
CA PHE A 184 -8.77 5.52 -8.80
C PHE A 184 -8.35 4.06 -9.05
N PHE A 185 -8.94 3.09 -8.33
CA PHE A 185 -8.65 1.67 -8.54
C PHE A 185 -9.06 1.19 -9.95
N LEU A 186 -10.21 1.64 -10.47
CA LEU A 186 -10.63 1.32 -11.84
C LEU A 186 -9.66 1.85 -12.88
N ILE A 187 -9.16 3.08 -12.72
CA ILE A 187 -8.15 3.67 -13.61
C ILE A 187 -6.85 2.86 -13.54
N VAL A 188 -6.40 2.50 -12.33
CA VAL A 188 -5.17 1.70 -12.15
C VAL A 188 -5.32 0.32 -12.80
N ILE A 189 -6.44 -0.37 -12.58
CA ILE A 189 -6.72 -1.68 -13.19
C ILE A 189 -6.72 -1.55 -14.71
N PHE A 190 -7.41 -0.55 -15.26
CA PHE A 190 -7.44 -0.31 -16.70
C PHE A 190 -6.04 -0.01 -17.26
N ALA A 191 -5.29 0.91 -16.64
CA ALA A 191 -3.94 1.26 -17.08
C ALA A 191 -2.98 0.06 -17.02
N VAL A 192 -3.08 -0.78 -15.99
CA VAL A 192 -2.25 -1.98 -15.82
C VAL A 192 -2.64 -3.09 -16.82
N SER A 193 -3.93 -3.25 -17.14
CA SER A 193 -4.40 -4.27 -18.08
C SER A 193 -4.26 -3.88 -19.55
N TYR A 194 -4.16 -2.57 -19.84
CA TYR A 194 -4.13 -2.04 -21.20
C TYR A 194 -3.02 -2.63 -22.10
N PRO A 195 -1.74 -2.74 -21.67
CA PRO A 195 -0.69 -3.33 -22.51
C PRO A 195 -0.96 -4.79 -22.85
N PHE A 196 -1.55 -5.56 -21.93
CA PHE A 196 -1.87 -6.98 -22.20
C PHE A 196 -2.99 -7.15 -23.23
N TRP A 197 -3.92 -6.20 -23.30
CA TRP A 197 -4.97 -6.17 -24.33
C TRP A 197 -4.40 -5.92 -25.73
N ILE A 198 -3.42 -5.02 -25.84
CA ILE A 198 -2.78 -4.70 -27.14
C ILE A 198 -1.89 -5.84 -27.63
N TYR A 199 -1.17 -6.50 -26.72
CA TYR A 199 -0.25 -7.59 -27.10
C TYR A 199 -0.96 -8.95 -27.27
N SER A 200 -2.24 -9.06 -26.92
CA SER A 200 -3.04 -10.29 -27.14
C SER A 200 -3.79 -10.32 -28.50
N ILE A 201 -3.73 -9.23 -29.27
CA ILE A 201 -4.24 -9.13 -30.66
C ILE A 201 -3.08 -9.24 -31.63
#